data_8cb80284a641ea71601cc03a054d27a6
#
_entry.id   8cb80284a641ea71601cc03a054d27a6
#
_cell.length_a   1.000
_cell.length_b   1.000
_cell.length_c   1.000
_cell.angle_alpha   90.00
_cell.angle_beta   90.00
_cell.angle_gamma   90.00
#
_symmetry.space_group_name_H-M   'P 1'
#
loop_
_entity.id
_entity.type
_entity.pdbx_description
1 polymer ?
#
loop_
_entity_poly.entity_id
_entity_poly.type
_entity_poly.pdbx_seq_one_letter_code
_entity_poly.pdbx_strand_id
1 'polypeptide(L)'
;MSNFNKIIKKPQHGFDIKEFELRINKAHQMMYKNKLDALLITTPHNFRYFTGFDSYFWESPTRPWFLIIPINKEPIAVIPSIGSSALKKTWIKNIHSWSSPNPKDEGISLLASLIKNLNNKFGNIGVEIGNESTIRMPFRDYINLQSIINEFSFIDGSNLLWNLRMIKSKDETDKLNFICNIASDAYENLPNNIRINETERSICNKLKIDLINRGADHVIFMACSSGNIGYEQIIFDPTDSILKNGNILFIDTGSTYDGYFCDFDRNFAFGSINEKIKKAYRATNDAVTVGINEANPGKKCSDIFKSMNNILKSAGSIGNGVGRMGHGFGLQLTEPPSIMLNDETILKPGMA
;
A
#
# COMPACT_ATOMS: atom_id res chain seq x y z
N MET A 1 26.69 12.25 -7.32
CA MET A 1 25.85 13.46 -7.25
C MET A 1 25.14 13.59 -8.59
N SER A 2 23.96 13.03 -8.73
CA SER A 2 23.18 13.08 -9.96
C SER A 2 22.26 14.30 -9.89
N ASN A 3 22.35 15.16 -10.91
CA ASN A 3 21.49 16.33 -11.11
C ASN A 3 20.02 15.92 -11.28
N PHE A 4 19.30 15.79 -10.19
CA PHE A 4 17.83 15.63 -10.20
C PHE A 4 17.12 16.96 -9.94
N ASN A 5 17.51 18.03 -10.67
CA ASN A 5 16.66 19.23 -10.79
C ASN A 5 15.66 19.07 -11.94
N LYS A 6 14.96 17.95 -12.02
CA LYS A 6 13.73 17.90 -12.80
C LYS A 6 12.61 18.42 -11.90
N ILE A 7 12.08 19.60 -12.22
CA ILE A 7 10.81 20.08 -11.66
C ILE A 7 9.78 19.02 -12.06
N ILE A 8 9.46 18.12 -11.12
CA ILE A 8 8.44 17.11 -11.36
C ILE A 8 7.11 17.83 -11.24
N LYS A 9 6.39 17.87 -12.36
CA LYS A 9 5.05 18.46 -12.39
C LYS A 9 4.15 17.73 -11.43
N LYS A 10 3.49 18.46 -10.53
CA LYS A 10 2.49 17.90 -9.63
C LYS A 10 1.38 17.24 -10.45
N PRO A 11 1.14 15.91 -10.29
CA PRO A 11 0.05 15.23 -10.98
C PRO A 11 -1.31 15.76 -10.51
N GLN A 12 -2.34 15.59 -11.31
CA GLN A 12 -3.71 15.87 -10.90
C GLN A 12 -4.18 14.80 -9.89
N HIS A 13 -4.97 15.20 -8.88
CA HIS A 13 -5.69 14.25 -8.03
C HIS A 13 -6.81 13.56 -8.84
N GLY A 14 -7.07 12.30 -8.50
CA GLY A 14 -8.01 11.46 -9.22
C GLY A 14 -7.45 10.95 -10.55
N PHE A 15 -8.33 10.35 -11.34
CA PHE A 15 -8.05 9.80 -12.66
C PHE A 15 -9.18 10.13 -13.62
N ASP A 16 -8.90 10.17 -14.91
CA ASP A 16 -9.92 10.21 -15.94
C ASP A 16 -10.79 8.93 -15.90
N ILE A 17 -12.05 9.06 -16.32
CA ILE A 17 -13.00 7.93 -16.37
C ILE A 17 -12.41 6.75 -17.16
N LYS A 18 -11.68 7.03 -18.23
CA LYS A 18 -11.02 6.02 -19.06
C LYS A 18 -10.06 5.11 -18.29
N GLU A 19 -9.38 5.63 -17.27
CA GLU A 19 -8.51 4.80 -16.42
C GLU A 19 -9.32 3.76 -15.65
N PHE A 20 -10.44 4.17 -15.08
CA PHE A 20 -11.34 3.24 -14.36
C PHE A 20 -11.96 2.20 -15.30
N GLU A 21 -12.38 2.61 -16.49
CA GLU A 21 -12.87 1.69 -17.53
C GLU A 21 -11.82 0.67 -17.93
N LEU A 22 -10.56 1.07 -18.08
CA LEU A 22 -9.45 0.16 -18.35
C LEU A 22 -9.22 -0.83 -17.20
N ARG A 23 -9.30 -0.38 -15.95
CA ARG A 23 -9.17 -1.25 -14.77
C ARG A 23 -10.29 -2.29 -14.71
N ILE A 24 -11.54 -1.89 -14.96
CA ILE A 24 -12.68 -2.80 -15.04
C ILE A 24 -12.52 -3.80 -16.18
N ASN A 25 -12.12 -3.36 -17.37
CA ASN A 25 -11.93 -4.24 -18.51
C ASN A 25 -10.82 -5.29 -18.24
N LYS A 26 -9.71 -4.90 -17.61
CA LYS A 26 -8.68 -5.83 -17.16
C LYS A 26 -9.23 -6.82 -16.12
N ALA A 27 -10.02 -6.32 -15.15
CA ALA A 27 -10.66 -7.17 -14.15
C ALA A 27 -11.58 -8.22 -14.82
N HIS A 28 -12.43 -7.81 -15.76
CA HIS A 28 -13.30 -8.74 -16.50
C HIS A 28 -12.51 -9.82 -17.24
N GLN A 29 -11.41 -9.46 -17.90
CA GLN A 29 -10.55 -10.45 -18.60
C GLN A 29 -9.96 -11.46 -17.61
N MET A 30 -9.51 -11.01 -16.46
CA MET A 30 -8.94 -11.86 -15.42
C MET A 30 -10.01 -12.71 -14.73
N MET A 31 -11.19 -12.14 -14.47
CA MET A 31 -12.34 -12.87 -13.94
C MET A 31 -12.74 -14.03 -14.85
N TYR A 32 -12.81 -13.77 -16.16
CA TYR A 32 -13.13 -14.83 -17.13
C TYR A 32 -12.12 -15.99 -17.06
N LYS A 33 -10.83 -15.69 -17.02
CA LYS A 33 -9.75 -16.69 -16.90
C LYS A 33 -9.84 -17.48 -15.58
N ASN A 34 -10.26 -16.82 -14.50
CA ASN A 34 -10.38 -17.43 -13.17
C ASN A 34 -11.78 -18.00 -12.89
N LYS A 35 -12.68 -18.01 -13.88
CA LYS A 35 -14.05 -18.51 -13.78
C LYS A 35 -14.83 -17.85 -12.65
N LEU A 36 -14.79 -16.51 -12.57
CA LEU A 36 -15.54 -15.69 -11.62
C LEU A 36 -16.70 -14.99 -12.32
N ASP A 37 -17.88 -15.01 -11.70
CA ASP A 37 -19.05 -14.25 -12.14
C ASP A 37 -19.05 -12.81 -11.60
N ALA A 38 -18.42 -12.60 -10.44
CA ALA A 38 -18.23 -11.29 -9.86
C ALA A 38 -16.98 -11.24 -8.96
N LEU A 39 -16.52 -10.00 -8.68
CA LEU A 39 -15.66 -9.69 -7.54
C LEU A 39 -16.50 -8.93 -6.50
N LEU A 40 -16.35 -9.29 -5.23
CA LEU A 40 -16.86 -8.52 -4.10
C LEU A 40 -15.70 -7.80 -3.42
N ILE A 41 -15.68 -6.49 -3.56
CA ILE A 41 -14.66 -5.61 -2.99
C ILE A 41 -15.19 -5.01 -1.68
N THR A 42 -14.37 -5.06 -0.64
CA THR A 42 -14.73 -4.59 0.69
C THR A 42 -13.68 -3.67 1.30
N THR A 43 -12.44 -3.67 0.80
CA THR A 43 -11.33 -2.90 1.35
C THR A 43 -11.22 -1.51 0.73
N PRO A 44 -10.77 -0.50 1.49
CA PRO A 44 -10.69 0.88 1.03
C PRO A 44 -9.81 1.06 -0.20
N HIS A 45 -8.63 0.44 -0.21
CA HIS A 45 -7.67 0.56 -1.31
C HIS A 45 -8.21 -0.06 -2.62
N ASN A 46 -8.87 -1.23 -2.57
CA ASN A 46 -9.47 -1.81 -3.77
C ASN A 46 -10.76 -1.08 -4.16
N PHE A 47 -11.55 -0.61 -3.21
CA PHE A 47 -12.71 0.25 -3.50
C PHE A 47 -12.26 1.53 -4.21
N ARG A 48 -11.21 2.21 -3.70
CA ARG A 48 -10.63 3.39 -4.33
C ARG A 48 -10.07 3.08 -5.72
N TYR A 49 -9.37 1.96 -5.89
CA TYR A 49 -8.79 1.56 -7.18
C TYR A 49 -9.82 1.52 -8.31
N PHE A 50 -11.02 1.02 -8.02
CA PHE A 50 -12.09 0.90 -9.02
C PHE A 50 -13.04 2.10 -9.10
N THR A 51 -13.16 2.89 -8.05
CA THR A 51 -14.15 3.98 -7.99
C THR A 51 -13.54 5.38 -7.97
N GLY A 52 -12.29 5.52 -7.57
CA GLY A 52 -11.66 6.79 -7.25
C GLY A 52 -12.14 7.41 -5.92
N PHE A 53 -13.06 6.76 -5.23
CA PHE A 53 -13.59 7.27 -3.96
C PHE A 53 -12.65 6.99 -2.80
N ASP A 54 -12.40 8.02 -2.01
CA ASP A 54 -11.69 7.93 -0.75
C ASP A 54 -12.43 8.69 0.36
N SER A 55 -12.25 8.26 1.61
CA SER A 55 -12.88 8.88 2.77
C SER A 55 -12.26 8.42 4.06
N TYR A 56 -12.05 9.32 5.01
CA TYR A 56 -11.72 8.97 6.41
C TYR A 56 -12.80 8.13 7.11
N PHE A 57 -13.97 8.02 6.50
CA PHE A 57 -15.04 7.19 7.04
C PHE A 57 -14.70 5.69 7.08
N TRP A 58 -13.65 5.29 6.36
CA TRP A 58 -13.08 3.95 6.45
C TRP A 58 -12.51 3.62 7.84
N GLU A 59 -12.18 4.62 8.66
CA GLU A 59 -11.75 4.41 10.04
C GLU A 59 -12.89 3.95 10.97
N SER A 60 -14.15 4.11 10.56
CA SER A 60 -15.29 3.58 11.31
C SER A 60 -15.29 2.05 11.25
N PRO A 61 -15.31 1.32 12.39
CA PRO A 61 -15.32 -0.14 12.41
C PRO A 61 -16.62 -0.75 11.90
N THR A 62 -17.69 0.04 11.85
CA THR A 62 -19.01 -0.31 11.33
C THR A 62 -19.23 0.32 9.96
N ARG A 63 -20.40 0.07 9.38
CA ARG A 63 -20.82 0.69 8.11
C ARG A 63 -19.92 0.26 6.95
N PRO A 64 -19.93 -1.03 6.63
CA PRO A 64 -19.15 -1.54 5.51
C PRO A 64 -19.61 -0.95 4.18
N TRP A 65 -18.67 -0.80 3.28
CA TRP A 65 -18.89 -0.36 1.90
C TRP A 65 -18.54 -1.53 0.98
N PHE A 66 -19.41 -1.82 0.06
CA PHE A 66 -19.23 -2.92 -0.87
C PHE A 66 -19.24 -2.41 -2.29
N LEU A 67 -18.38 -2.98 -3.12
CA LEU A 67 -18.46 -2.84 -4.57
C LEU A 67 -18.52 -4.24 -5.20
N ILE A 68 -19.59 -4.51 -5.91
CA ILE A 68 -19.72 -5.70 -6.75
C ILE A 68 -19.21 -5.32 -8.14
N ILE A 69 -18.30 -6.08 -8.70
CA ILE A 69 -17.88 -5.96 -10.09
C ILE A 69 -18.38 -7.23 -10.82
N PRO A 70 -19.58 -7.19 -11.42
CA PRO A 70 -20.09 -8.33 -12.17
C PRO A 70 -19.32 -8.50 -13.47
N ILE A 71 -19.11 -9.73 -13.91
CA ILE A 71 -18.46 -9.97 -15.19
C ILE A 71 -19.26 -9.34 -16.35
N ASN A 72 -18.59 -8.61 -17.23
CA ASN A 72 -19.17 -7.93 -18.39
C ASN A 72 -20.30 -6.91 -18.09
N LYS A 73 -20.36 -6.36 -16.88
CA LYS A 73 -21.32 -5.33 -16.50
C LYS A 73 -20.64 -4.20 -15.72
N GLU A 74 -21.36 -3.07 -15.58
CA GLU A 74 -20.91 -1.95 -14.75
C GLU A 74 -20.83 -2.33 -13.27
N PRO A 75 -19.91 -1.73 -12.49
CA PRO A 75 -19.82 -1.94 -11.05
C PRO A 75 -21.08 -1.47 -10.32
N ILE A 76 -21.41 -2.18 -9.24
CA ILE A 76 -22.57 -1.89 -8.37
C ILE A 76 -22.04 -1.58 -6.98
N ALA A 77 -22.24 -0.36 -6.51
CA ALA A 77 -21.88 0.03 -5.14
C ALA A 77 -23.05 -0.21 -4.17
N VAL A 78 -22.75 -0.81 -3.01
CA VAL A 78 -23.70 -1.01 -1.91
C VAL A 78 -23.11 -0.38 -0.66
N ILE A 79 -23.64 0.78 -0.27
CA ILE A 79 -22.98 1.66 0.68
C ILE A 79 -23.94 2.22 1.74
N PRO A 80 -23.42 2.67 2.90
CA PRO A 80 -24.25 3.40 3.84
C PRO A 80 -24.78 4.70 3.23
N SER A 81 -26.02 5.05 3.52
CA SER A 81 -26.73 6.21 2.93
C SER A 81 -25.98 7.53 3.09
N ILE A 82 -25.22 7.69 4.17
CA ILE A 82 -24.39 8.88 4.42
C ILE A 82 -23.34 9.11 3.32
N GLY A 83 -22.88 8.06 2.64
CA GLY A 83 -21.88 8.14 1.58
C GLY A 83 -22.44 8.41 0.18
N SER A 84 -23.76 8.30 0.00
CA SER A 84 -24.39 8.34 -1.34
C SER A 84 -24.10 9.61 -2.12
N SER A 85 -24.17 10.77 -1.48
CA SER A 85 -23.93 12.06 -2.15
C SER A 85 -22.47 12.22 -2.59
N ALA A 86 -21.53 11.69 -1.83
CA ALA A 86 -20.11 11.75 -2.15
C ALA A 86 -19.75 10.77 -3.28
N LEU A 87 -20.25 9.52 -3.23
CA LEU A 87 -19.98 8.54 -4.27
C LEU A 87 -20.60 8.92 -5.62
N LYS A 88 -21.75 9.59 -5.64
CA LYS A 88 -22.35 10.14 -6.87
C LYS A 88 -21.47 11.14 -7.62
N LYS A 89 -20.45 11.70 -6.98
CA LYS A 89 -19.46 12.58 -7.64
C LYS A 89 -18.37 11.79 -8.38
N THR A 90 -18.30 10.48 -8.20
CA THR A 90 -17.40 9.60 -8.95
C THR A 90 -18.06 9.17 -10.27
N TRP A 91 -17.36 8.32 -11.02
CA TRP A 91 -17.87 7.74 -12.26
C TRP A 91 -18.90 6.61 -12.03
N ILE A 92 -19.04 6.11 -10.79
CA ILE A 92 -19.97 5.03 -10.44
C ILE A 92 -21.43 5.53 -10.53
N LYS A 93 -22.23 4.85 -11.35
CA LYS A 93 -23.65 5.23 -11.58
C LYS A 93 -24.62 4.35 -10.82
N ASN A 94 -24.31 3.05 -10.69
CA ASN A 94 -25.20 2.09 -10.04
C ASN A 94 -24.89 2.04 -8.54
N ILE A 95 -25.62 2.84 -7.76
CA ILE A 95 -25.41 3.05 -6.32
C ILE A 95 -26.67 2.66 -5.57
N HIS A 96 -26.56 1.66 -4.71
CA HIS A 96 -27.57 1.25 -3.75
C HIS A 96 -27.12 1.62 -2.35
N SER A 97 -28.03 2.10 -1.53
CA SER A 97 -27.69 2.50 -0.17
C SER A 97 -28.64 1.93 0.86
N TRP A 98 -28.09 1.63 2.01
CA TRP A 98 -28.80 1.16 3.18
C TRP A 98 -28.76 2.21 4.29
N SER A 99 -29.79 2.18 5.17
CA SER A 99 -29.89 3.15 6.27
C SER A 99 -28.86 2.82 7.35
N SER A 100 -27.96 3.76 7.65
CA SER A 100 -26.86 3.62 8.60
C SER A 100 -27.00 4.65 9.74
N PRO A 101 -26.73 4.25 11.01
CA PRO A 101 -26.34 2.91 11.47
C PRO A 101 -27.51 1.93 11.50
N ASN A 102 -27.24 0.67 11.22
CA ASN A 102 -28.21 -0.42 11.39
C ASN A 102 -27.51 -1.68 11.92
N PRO A 103 -27.34 -1.83 13.24
CA PRO A 103 -26.58 -2.95 13.82
C PRO A 103 -27.19 -4.34 13.56
N LYS A 104 -28.44 -4.43 13.11
CA LYS A 104 -29.09 -5.69 12.76
C LYS A 104 -28.79 -6.13 11.33
N ASP A 105 -28.56 -5.18 10.43
CA ASP A 105 -28.29 -5.43 9.02
C ASP A 105 -27.53 -4.25 8.39
N GLU A 106 -26.22 -4.28 8.46
CA GLU A 106 -25.36 -3.26 7.85
C GLU A 106 -25.20 -3.47 6.33
N GLY A 107 -26.35 -3.57 5.63
CA GLY A 107 -26.42 -3.68 4.18
C GLY A 107 -26.29 -5.10 3.63
N ILE A 108 -26.22 -6.13 4.48
CA ILE A 108 -26.01 -7.52 4.06
C ILE A 108 -27.21 -8.06 3.26
N SER A 109 -28.43 -7.80 3.69
CA SER A 109 -29.64 -8.24 2.96
C SER A 109 -29.71 -7.57 1.60
N LEU A 110 -29.37 -6.29 1.50
CA LEU A 110 -29.34 -5.55 0.23
C LEU A 110 -28.24 -6.11 -0.68
N LEU A 111 -27.04 -6.32 -0.14
CA LEU A 111 -25.91 -6.93 -0.85
C LEU A 111 -26.28 -8.31 -1.40
N ALA A 112 -26.88 -9.16 -0.55
CA ALA A 112 -27.32 -10.50 -0.91
C ALA A 112 -28.35 -10.47 -2.05
N SER A 113 -29.34 -9.57 -1.98
CA SER A 113 -30.37 -9.45 -3.01
C SER A 113 -29.77 -9.08 -4.38
N LEU A 114 -28.77 -8.19 -4.40
CA LEU A 114 -28.10 -7.78 -5.62
C LEU A 114 -27.21 -8.90 -6.20
N ILE A 115 -26.52 -9.64 -5.33
CA ILE A 115 -25.70 -10.78 -5.76
C ILE A 115 -26.57 -11.91 -6.35
N LYS A 116 -27.73 -12.21 -5.76
CA LYS A 116 -28.65 -13.22 -6.28
C LYS A 116 -29.17 -12.91 -7.69
N ASN A 117 -29.21 -11.63 -8.06
CA ASN A 117 -29.64 -11.18 -9.39
C ASN A 117 -28.49 -11.16 -10.41
N LEU A 118 -27.28 -11.58 -10.04
CA LEU A 118 -26.18 -11.70 -10.99
C LEU A 118 -26.38 -12.89 -11.94
N ASN A 119 -25.74 -12.76 -13.11
CA ASN A 119 -25.69 -13.89 -14.03
C ASN A 119 -24.75 -14.95 -13.44
N ASN A 120 -25.29 -16.15 -13.24
CA ASN A 120 -24.54 -17.30 -12.70
C ASN A 120 -24.06 -18.17 -13.87
N LYS A 121 -22.85 -17.90 -14.35
CA LYS A 121 -22.20 -18.67 -15.41
C LYS A 121 -21.20 -19.71 -14.88
N PHE A 122 -20.45 -19.32 -13.86
CA PHE A 122 -19.36 -20.11 -13.27
C PHE A 122 -19.66 -20.56 -11.84
N GLY A 123 -20.62 -19.91 -11.18
CA GLY A 123 -21.00 -20.22 -9.81
C GLY A 123 -20.03 -19.65 -8.77
N ASN A 124 -19.16 -18.69 -9.11
CA ASN A 124 -18.10 -18.24 -8.22
C ASN A 124 -18.05 -16.71 -8.11
N ILE A 125 -17.87 -16.24 -6.87
CA ILE A 125 -17.57 -14.83 -6.55
C ILE A 125 -16.20 -14.77 -5.90
N GLY A 126 -15.29 -13.97 -6.46
CA GLY A 126 -13.99 -13.70 -5.89
C GLY A 126 -14.09 -12.69 -4.75
N VAL A 127 -13.53 -13.01 -3.61
CA VAL A 127 -13.51 -12.17 -2.40
C VAL A 127 -12.09 -12.00 -1.87
N GLU A 128 -11.87 -10.97 -1.03
CA GLU A 128 -10.56 -10.60 -0.50
C GLU A 128 -10.19 -11.41 0.76
N ILE A 129 -10.02 -12.74 0.62
CA ILE A 129 -9.79 -13.67 1.75
C ILE A 129 -8.46 -14.42 1.68
N GLY A 130 -7.60 -14.08 0.74
CA GLY A 130 -6.28 -14.71 0.56
C GLY A 130 -5.16 -14.04 1.35
N ASN A 131 -3.93 -14.46 1.04
CA ASN A 131 -2.74 -13.94 1.68
C ASN A 131 -2.60 -12.41 1.50
N GLU A 132 -2.15 -11.75 2.56
CA GLU A 132 -1.95 -10.29 2.62
C GLU A 132 -3.21 -9.49 2.27
N SER A 133 -4.38 -10.11 2.39
CA SER A 133 -5.69 -9.52 2.18
C SER A 133 -6.54 -9.62 3.43
N THR A 134 -7.54 -8.76 3.54
CA THR A 134 -8.53 -8.79 4.62
C THR A 134 -9.90 -8.54 4.04
N ILE A 135 -10.93 -9.15 4.65
CA ILE A 135 -12.30 -8.77 4.35
C ILE A 135 -12.74 -7.69 5.35
N ARG A 136 -13.25 -6.56 4.85
CA ARG A 136 -13.66 -5.46 5.71
C ARG A 136 -15.17 -5.47 5.94
N MET A 137 -15.62 -6.48 6.61
CA MET A 137 -16.95 -6.60 7.22
C MET A 137 -16.86 -7.46 8.49
N PRO A 138 -17.82 -7.38 9.41
CA PRO A 138 -17.85 -8.32 10.54
C PRO A 138 -17.86 -9.76 10.04
N PHE A 139 -17.05 -10.62 10.66
CA PHE A 139 -16.94 -12.02 10.23
C PHE A 139 -18.28 -12.75 10.28
N ARG A 140 -19.11 -12.44 11.31
CA ARG A 140 -20.48 -12.97 11.38
C ARG A 140 -21.31 -12.59 10.15
N ASP A 141 -21.16 -11.39 9.66
CA ASP A 141 -21.92 -10.89 8.50
C ASP A 141 -21.46 -11.57 7.21
N TYR A 142 -20.14 -11.87 7.10
CA TYR A 142 -19.61 -12.67 6.01
C TYR A 142 -20.20 -14.09 5.99
N ILE A 143 -20.23 -14.78 7.14
CA ILE A 143 -20.85 -16.12 7.27
C ILE A 143 -22.36 -16.04 6.95
N ASN A 144 -23.04 -15.01 7.44
CA ASN A 144 -24.46 -14.81 7.16
C ASN A 144 -24.70 -14.59 5.66
N LEU A 145 -23.88 -13.75 5.01
CA LEU A 145 -23.95 -13.53 3.55
C LEU A 145 -23.79 -14.85 2.79
N GLN A 146 -22.80 -15.67 3.15
CA GLN A 146 -22.61 -16.99 2.53
C GLN A 146 -23.81 -17.91 2.71
N SER A 147 -24.45 -17.89 3.88
CA SER A 147 -25.64 -18.72 4.16
C SER A 147 -26.88 -18.26 3.39
N ILE A 148 -26.98 -16.97 3.09
CA ILE A 148 -28.09 -16.41 2.30
C ILE A 148 -27.91 -16.69 0.81
N ILE A 149 -26.66 -16.68 0.34
CA ILE A 149 -26.31 -16.85 -1.08
C ILE A 149 -25.76 -18.27 -1.27
N ASN A 150 -26.64 -19.17 -1.66
CA ASN A 150 -26.30 -20.57 -1.90
C ASN A 150 -26.08 -20.90 -3.40
N GLU A 151 -26.38 -19.94 -4.28
CA GLU A 151 -26.23 -20.09 -5.73
C GLU A 151 -24.78 -19.85 -6.19
N PHE A 152 -23.94 -19.24 -5.35
CA PHE A 152 -22.54 -18.92 -5.63
C PHE A 152 -21.62 -19.44 -4.53
N SER A 153 -20.45 -19.89 -4.92
CA SER A 153 -19.32 -20.15 -4.02
C SER A 153 -18.47 -18.88 -3.87
N PHE A 154 -18.13 -18.50 -2.65
CA PHE A 154 -17.17 -17.44 -2.39
C PHE A 154 -15.76 -18.03 -2.36
N ILE A 155 -14.92 -17.60 -3.29
CA ILE A 155 -13.56 -18.12 -3.45
C ILE A 155 -12.54 -16.97 -3.37
N ASP A 156 -11.27 -17.29 -3.15
CA ASP A 156 -10.22 -16.28 -3.04
C ASP A 156 -9.99 -15.56 -4.37
N GLY A 157 -10.26 -14.25 -4.37
CA GLY A 157 -10.00 -13.32 -5.48
C GLY A 157 -8.78 -12.43 -5.27
N SER A 158 -8.06 -12.58 -4.16
CA SER A 158 -7.00 -11.65 -3.76
C SER A 158 -5.86 -11.61 -4.77
N ASN A 159 -5.41 -12.75 -5.27
CA ASN A 159 -4.35 -12.82 -6.27
C ASN A 159 -4.73 -12.10 -7.57
N LEU A 160 -6.00 -12.11 -7.95
CA LEU A 160 -6.48 -11.36 -9.11
C LEU A 160 -6.33 -9.85 -8.86
N LEU A 161 -6.75 -9.38 -7.71
CA LEU A 161 -6.67 -7.97 -7.33
C LEU A 161 -5.23 -7.49 -7.22
N TRP A 162 -4.35 -8.29 -6.63
CA TRP A 162 -2.92 -8.01 -6.59
C TRP A 162 -2.30 -7.90 -7.99
N ASN A 163 -2.61 -8.84 -8.88
CA ASN A 163 -2.10 -8.79 -10.25
C ASN A 163 -2.60 -7.59 -11.05
N LEU A 164 -3.81 -7.08 -10.77
CA LEU A 164 -4.32 -5.85 -11.38
C LEU A 164 -3.51 -4.63 -10.92
N ARG A 165 -3.22 -4.53 -9.62
CA ARG A 165 -2.58 -3.38 -8.99
C ARG A 165 -1.05 -3.40 -9.12
N MET A 166 -0.47 -4.58 -9.26
CA MET A 166 0.99 -4.76 -9.32
C MET A 166 1.62 -4.02 -10.52
N ILE A 167 0.92 -4.00 -11.67
CA ILE A 167 1.37 -3.28 -12.87
C ILE A 167 0.70 -1.90 -12.89
N LYS A 168 1.47 -0.88 -12.55
CA LYS A 168 1.00 0.50 -12.47
C LYS A 168 0.76 1.11 -13.84
N SER A 169 -0.29 1.89 -13.99
CA SER A 169 -0.49 2.73 -15.16
C SER A 169 0.51 3.90 -15.18
N LYS A 170 0.54 4.65 -16.27
CA LYS A 170 1.37 5.86 -16.35
C LYS A 170 0.99 6.89 -15.29
N ASP A 171 -0.30 7.10 -15.10
CA ASP A 171 -0.82 8.08 -14.14
C ASP A 171 -0.56 7.65 -12.69
N GLU A 172 -0.65 6.35 -12.38
CA GLU A 172 -0.23 5.81 -11.07
C GLU A 172 1.27 6.02 -10.85
N THR A 173 2.10 5.74 -11.86
CA THR A 173 3.56 5.93 -11.78
C THR A 173 3.93 7.40 -11.57
N ASP A 174 3.21 8.33 -12.18
CA ASP A 174 3.46 9.77 -12.00
C ASP A 174 3.16 10.22 -10.56
N LYS A 175 2.11 9.69 -9.93
CA LYS A 175 1.79 9.95 -8.53
C LYS A 175 2.83 9.35 -7.58
N LEU A 176 3.27 8.11 -7.83
CA LEU A 176 4.35 7.46 -7.08
C LEU A 176 5.66 8.25 -7.20
N ASN A 177 6.05 8.65 -8.39
CA ASN A 177 7.24 9.46 -8.61
C ASN A 177 7.15 10.80 -7.86
N PHE A 178 5.99 11.46 -7.88
CA PHE A 178 5.80 12.73 -7.20
C PHE A 178 5.99 12.59 -5.68
N ILE A 179 5.32 11.63 -5.05
CA ILE A 179 5.44 11.45 -3.59
C ILE A 179 6.84 10.96 -3.17
N CYS A 180 7.49 10.10 -3.97
CA CYS A 180 8.86 9.66 -3.70
C CYS A 180 9.86 10.83 -3.77
N ASN A 181 9.68 11.77 -4.71
CA ASN A 181 10.53 12.96 -4.77
C ASN A 181 10.31 13.89 -3.59
N ILE A 182 9.05 14.11 -3.18
CA ILE A 182 8.74 14.87 -1.96
C ILE A 182 9.45 14.25 -0.74
N ALA A 183 9.39 12.93 -0.59
CA ALA A 183 10.04 12.24 0.51
C ALA A 183 11.57 12.38 0.45
N SER A 184 12.16 12.19 -0.74
CA SER A 184 13.61 12.37 -0.94
C SER A 184 14.07 13.76 -0.53
N ASP A 185 13.40 14.80 -1.04
CA ASP A 185 13.74 16.20 -0.74
C ASP A 185 13.58 16.53 0.76
N ALA A 186 12.54 15.98 1.40
CA ALA A 186 12.31 16.20 2.83
C ALA A 186 13.41 15.54 3.68
N TYR A 187 13.82 14.32 3.34
CA TYR A 187 14.92 13.63 4.02
C TYR A 187 16.28 14.30 3.77
N GLU A 188 16.54 14.81 2.58
CA GLU A 188 17.76 15.59 2.29
C GLU A 188 17.82 16.89 3.08
N ASN A 189 16.67 17.53 3.32
CA ASN A 189 16.56 18.77 4.11
C ASN A 189 16.59 18.54 5.62
N LEU A 190 16.24 17.35 6.10
CA LEU A 190 16.08 17.06 7.52
C LEU A 190 17.34 17.40 8.36
N PRO A 191 18.58 17.05 7.97
CA PRO A 191 19.79 17.37 8.75
C PRO A 191 19.99 18.86 9.01
N ASN A 192 19.44 19.74 8.15
CA ASN A 192 19.55 21.19 8.32
C ASN A 192 18.64 21.69 9.46
N ASN A 193 17.60 20.92 9.79
CA ASN A 193 16.51 21.34 10.69
C ASN A 193 16.52 20.64 12.06
N ILE A 194 17.41 19.67 12.27
CA ILE A 194 17.49 18.90 13.52
C ILE A 194 18.78 19.19 14.28
N ARG A 195 18.71 19.08 15.61
CA ARG A 195 19.83 19.36 16.50
C ARG A 195 19.93 18.28 17.57
N ILE A 196 21.15 18.09 18.09
CA ILE A 196 21.38 17.32 19.32
C ILE A 196 20.57 17.95 20.45
N ASN A 197 20.09 17.14 21.37
CA ASN A 197 19.18 17.45 22.47
C ASN A 197 17.71 17.66 22.07
N GLU A 198 17.32 17.43 20.84
CA GLU A 198 15.92 17.28 20.48
C GLU A 198 15.42 15.85 20.72
N THR A 199 14.11 15.69 20.92
CA THR A 199 13.49 14.39 21.06
C THR A 199 13.19 13.78 19.68
N GLU A 200 13.15 12.45 19.60
CA GLU A 200 12.71 11.72 18.39
C GLU A 200 11.37 12.26 17.89
N ARG A 201 10.40 12.45 18.78
CA ARG A 201 9.07 13.02 18.48
C ARG A 201 9.15 14.41 17.84
N SER A 202 9.99 15.30 18.39
CA SER A 202 10.20 16.63 17.82
C SER A 202 10.77 16.57 16.41
N ILE A 203 11.77 15.73 16.20
CA ILE A 203 12.42 15.54 14.90
C ILE A 203 11.43 14.99 13.87
N CYS A 204 10.68 13.96 14.23
CA CYS A 204 9.68 13.35 13.36
C CYS A 204 8.54 14.32 13.01
N ASN A 205 8.12 15.16 13.94
CA ASN A 205 7.13 16.21 13.65
C ASN A 205 7.65 17.24 12.64
N LYS A 206 8.93 17.60 12.70
CA LYS A 206 9.53 18.48 11.69
C LYS A 206 9.51 17.84 10.30
N LEU A 207 9.86 16.55 10.22
CA LEU A 207 9.79 15.81 8.95
C LEU A 207 8.34 15.71 8.42
N LYS A 208 7.37 15.41 9.29
CA LYS A 208 5.94 15.41 8.92
C LYS A 208 5.49 16.74 8.33
N ILE A 209 5.84 17.83 8.98
CA ILE A 209 5.50 19.20 8.54
C ILE A 209 6.16 19.50 7.19
N ASP A 210 7.43 19.12 6.99
CA ASP A 210 8.13 19.36 5.72
C ASP A 210 7.51 18.54 4.58
N LEU A 211 7.17 17.27 4.80
CA LEU A 211 6.46 16.42 3.82
C LEU A 211 5.13 17.04 3.38
N ILE A 212 4.30 17.49 4.32
CA ILE A 212 3.02 18.13 4.02
C ILE A 212 3.22 19.46 3.28
N ASN A 213 4.16 20.30 3.70
CA ASN A 213 4.45 21.57 3.05
C ASN A 213 4.95 21.40 1.60
N ARG A 214 5.62 20.29 1.30
CA ARG A 214 6.05 19.94 -0.07
C ARG A 214 4.94 19.35 -0.92
N GLY A 215 3.79 18.99 -0.32
CA GLY A 215 2.59 18.55 -1.05
C GLY A 215 2.20 17.11 -0.88
N ALA A 216 2.70 16.40 0.13
CA ALA A 216 2.11 15.13 0.57
C ALA A 216 0.70 15.38 1.13
N ASP A 217 -0.24 14.51 0.82
CA ASP A 217 -1.61 14.62 1.35
C ASP A 217 -1.65 14.16 2.82
N HIS A 218 -0.94 13.07 3.13
CA HIS A 218 -0.89 12.48 4.48
C HIS A 218 0.47 11.86 4.76
N VAL A 219 0.82 11.83 6.05
CA VAL A 219 1.91 11.01 6.60
C VAL A 219 1.26 9.95 7.49
N ILE A 220 1.03 8.78 6.91
CA ILE A 220 0.24 7.70 7.51
C ILE A 220 1.06 6.93 8.54
N PHE A 221 2.35 6.74 8.25
CA PHE A 221 3.26 5.93 9.05
C PHE A 221 4.56 6.69 9.28
N MET A 222 5.09 6.61 10.51
CA MET A 222 6.42 7.11 10.84
C MET A 222 6.95 6.38 12.06
N ALA A 223 7.90 5.48 11.85
CA ALA A 223 8.67 4.85 12.90
C ALA A 223 9.99 5.58 13.11
N CYS A 224 10.48 5.58 14.34
CA CYS A 224 11.73 6.24 14.68
C CYS A 224 12.40 5.55 15.87
N SER A 225 13.72 5.49 15.83
CA SER A 225 14.53 5.05 16.95
C SER A 225 15.91 5.68 16.90
N SER A 226 16.51 5.93 18.07
CA SER A 226 17.86 6.45 18.16
C SER A 226 18.70 5.69 19.21
N GLY A 227 20.00 5.56 18.96
CA GLY A 227 20.91 4.90 19.91
C GLY A 227 22.38 5.02 19.53
N ASN A 228 23.27 4.77 20.47
CA ASN A 228 24.71 4.89 20.28
C ASN A 228 25.38 3.61 19.73
N ILE A 229 24.71 2.49 19.80
CA ILE A 229 25.14 1.19 19.24
C ILE A 229 24.24 0.69 18.11
N GLY A 230 23.37 1.57 17.58
CA GLY A 230 22.30 1.25 16.67
C GLY A 230 20.94 1.28 17.36
N TYR A 231 19.99 0.54 16.86
CA TYR A 231 18.61 0.47 17.37
C TYR A 231 18.12 -0.99 17.36
N GLU A 232 17.25 -1.33 18.31
CA GLU A 232 16.77 -2.71 18.50
C GLU A 232 15.40 -2.95 17.85
N GLN A 233 14.71 -1.87 17.45
CA GLN A 233 13.38 -1.93 16.86
C GLN A 233 13.23 -0.89 15.73
N ILE A 234 12.33 -1.18 14.79
CA ILE A 234 12.13 -0.36 13.58
C ILE A 234 10.65 -0.03 13.31
N ILE A 235 9.75 -0.39 14.23
CA ILE A 235 8.30 -0.28 14.02
C ILE A 235 7.59 0.60 15.05
N PHE A 236 8.29 1.14 16.04
CA PHE A 236 7.66 1.94 17.09
C PHE A 236 7.51 3.41 16.67
N ASP A 237 6.46 4.01 17.18
CA ASP A 237 6.27 5.44 17.11
C ASP A 237 7.42 6.21 17.78
N PRO A 238 7.71 7.44 17.30
CA PRO A 238 8.70 8.30 17.91
C PRO A 238 8.44 8.54 19.40
N THR A 239 9.49 8.39 20.21
CA THR A 239 9.45 8.58 21.66
C THR A 239 9.96 9.97 22.07
N ASP A 240 10.01 10.24 23.39
CA ASP A 240 10.63 11.42 23.95
C ASP A 240 12.11 11.20 24.28
N SER A 241 12.73 10.14 23.75
CA SER A 241 14.17 9.91 23.80
C SER A 241 14.92 11.07 23.15
N ILE A 242 15.96 11.53 23.84
CA ILE A 242 16.74 12.70 23.40
C ILE A 242 17.89 12.25 22.52
N LEU A 243 18.02 12.85 21.34
CA LEU A 243 19.14 12.64 20.44
C LEU A 243 20.44 13.17 21.04
N LYS A 244 21.46 12.31 21.09
CA LYS A 244 22.77 12.61 21.70
C LYS A 244 23.90 12.49 20.67
N ASN A 245 25.03 13.11 20.98
CA ASN A 245 26.26 12.90 20.22
C ASN A 245 26.66 11.40 20.22
N GLY A 246 27.05 10.87 19.09
CA GLY A 246 27.33 9.45 18.88
C GLY A 246 26.12 8.58 18.55
N ASN A 247 24.89 9.14 18.54
CA ASN A 247 23.72 8.38 18.16
C ASN A 247 23.61 8.19 16.65
N ILE A 248 23.01 7.07 16.29
CA ILE A 248 22.38 6.85 14.99
C ILE A 248 20.88 7.11 15.17
N LEU A 249 20.31 7.89 14.30
CA LEU A 249 18.86 8.13 14.21
C LEU A 249 18.34 7.40 12.98
N PHE A 250 17.42 6.49 13.18
CA PHE A 250 16.63 5.81 12.15
C PHE A 250 15.27 6.48 12.06
N ILE A 251 14.81 6.79 10.87
CA ILE A 251 13.45 7.21 10.60
C ILE A 251 12.95 6.50 9.36
N ASP A 252 11.78 5.86 9.49
CA ASP A 252 11.04 5.21 8.42
C ASP A 252 9.67 5.86 8.28
N THR A 253 9.25 6.20 7.06
CA THR A 253 7.98 6.87 6.83
C THR A 253 7.29 6.45 5.55
N GLY A 254 5.96 6.25 5.69
CA GLY A 254 5.03 6.14 4.58
C GLY A 254 4.17 7.40 4.49
N SER A 255 4.36 8.19 3.44
CA SER A 255 3.51 9.32 3.11
C SER A 255 2.78 9.09 1.79
N THR A 256 1.68 9.81 1.56
CA THR A 256 0.83 9.57 0.39
C THR A 256 0.58 10.84 -0.42
N TYR A 257 0.44 10.63 -1.72
CA TYR A 257 -0.15 11.59 -2.64
C TYR A 257 -1.25 10.90 -3.45
N ASP A 258 -2.47 11.42 -3.38
CA ASP A 258 -3.67 10.83 -3.99
C ASP A 258 -3.83 9.32 -3.64
N GLY A 259 -3.52 8.96 -2.38
CA GLY A 259 -3.57 7.61 -1.84
C GLY A 259 -2.41 6.69 -2.23
N TYR A 260 -1.51 7.11 -3.11
CA TYR A 260 -0.33 6.35 -3.48
C TYR A 260 0.79 6.63 -2.49
N PHE A 261 1.36 5.56 -1.94
CA PHE A 261 2.40 5.61 -0.93
C PHE A 261 3.78 5.84 -1.52
N CYS A 262 4.66 6.51 -0.76
CA CYS A 262 6.09 6.21 -0.76
C CYS A 262 6.44 5.48 0.53
N ASP A 263 7.57 4.77 0.52
CA ASP A 263 8.12 4.05 1.65
C ASP A 263 9.62 4.32 1.73
N PHE A 264 10.01 5.10 2.73
CA PHE A 264 11.37 5.63 2.85
C PHE A 264 11.91 5.48 4.26
N ASP A 265 13.00 4.75 4.39
CA ASP A 265 13.81 4.79 5.60
C ASP A 265 15.19 5.43 5.36
N ARG A 266 15.71 6.12 6.38
CA ARG A 266 17.04 6.71 6.36
C ARG A 266 17.67 6.66 7.74
N ASN A 267 18.99 6.52 7.72
CA ASN A 267 19.82 6.55 8.91
C ASN A 267 20.71 7.80 8.92
N PHE A 268 20.75 8.48 10.04
CA PHE A 268 21.54 9.69 10.26
C PHE A 268 22.50 9.47 11.42
N ALA A 269 23.75 9.87 11.25
CA ALA A 269 24.78 9.79 12.29
C ALA A 269 25.07 11.17 12.90
N PHE A 270 25.12 11.27 14.22
CA PHE A 270 25.40 12.50 14.95
C PHE A 270 26.74 12.39 15.69
N GLY A 271 27.73 13.14 15.20
CA GLY A 271 29.08 13.11 15.74
C GLY A 271 29.88 11.87 15.36
N SER A 272 30.75 11.40 16.27
CA SER A 272 31.63 10.26 16.02
C SER A 272 30.89 8.95 16.31
N ILE A 273 30.84 8.06 15.33
CA ILE A 273 30.16 6.76 15.41
C ILE A 273 31.15 5.59 15.30
N ASN A 274 30.77 4.46 15.88
CA ASN A 274 31.56 3.23 15.91
C ASN A 274 31.81 2.67 14.49
N GLU A 275 33.03 2.17 14.23
CA GLU A 275 33.43 1.58 12.95
C GLU A 275 32.59 0.33 12.57
N LYS A 276 32.10 -0.43 13.55
CA LYS A 276 31.19 -1.56 13.27
C LYS A 276 29.89 -1.08 12.62
N ILE A 277 29.33 0.03 13.10
CA ILE A 277 28.11 0.64 12.55
C ILE A 277 28.35 1.15 11.14
N LYS A 278 29.49 1.83 10.91
CA LYS A 278 29.87 2.29 9.57
C LYS A 278 30.00 1.12 8.59
N LYS A 279 30.62 0.00 9.04
CA LYS A 279 30.74 -1.20 8.23
C LYS A 279 29.37 -1.80 7.89
N ALA A 280 28.46 -1.91 8.87
CA ALA A 280 27.10 -2.41 8.66
C ALA A 280 26.33 -1.51 7.69
N TYR A 281 26.39 -0.18 7.87
CA TYR A 281 25.75 0.77 6.98
C TYR A 281 26.25 0.64 5.52
N ARG A 282 27.57 0.55 5.30
CA ARG A 282 28.14 0.35 3.96
C ARG A 282 27.63 -0.93 3.33
N ALA A 283 27.68 -2.05 4.07
CA ALA A 283 27.20 -3.34 3.57
C ALA A 283 25.71 -3.31 3.20
N THR A 284 24.86 -2.62 3.99
CA THR A 284 23.45 -2.44 3.67
C THR A 284 23.28 -1.61 2.41
N ASN A 285 24.01 -0.50 2.28
CA ASN A 285 23.97 0.33 1.10
C ASN A 285 24.44 -0.40 -0.17
N ASP A 286 25.49 -1.21 -0.06
CA ASP A 286 25.98 -2.05 -1.16
C ASP A 286 24.93 -3.10 -1.56
N ALA A 287 24.27 -3.73 -0.59
CA ALA A 287 23.19 -4.69 -0.84
C ALA A 287 21.99 -4.02 -1.55
N VAL A 288 21.57 -2.85 -1.09
CA VAL A 288 20.50 -2.07 -1.74
C VAL A 288 20.89 -1.70 -3.17
N THR A 289 22.13 -1.24 -3.37
CA THR A 289 22.63 -0.88 -4.71
C THR A 289 22.59 -2.06 -5.67
N VAL A 290 23.01 -3.24 -5.22
CA VAL A 290 22.94 -4.47 -6.02
C VAL A 290 21.47 -4.84 -6.30
N GLY A 291 20.61 -4.75 -5.28
CA GLY A 291 19.17 -5.00 -5.44
C GLY A 291 18.54 -4.11 -6.52
N ILE A 292 18.83 -2.81 -6.50
CA ILE A 292 18.35 -1.83 -7.49
C ILE A 292 18.87 -2.18 -8.90
N ASN A 293 20.15 -2.50 -9.02
CA ASN A 293 20.78 -2.81 -10.31
C ASN A 293 20.23 -4.11 -10.92
N GLU A 294 19.86 -5.08 -10.09
CA GLU A 294 19.30 -6.35 -10.53
C GLU A 294 17.77 -6.31 -10.74
N ALA A 295 17.07 -5.34 -10.18
CA ALA A 295 15.61 -5.19 -10.30
C ALA A 295 15.20 -4.76 -11.71
N ASN A 296 15.37 -5.66 -12.67
CA ASN A 296 15.03 -5.43 -14.07
C ASN A 296 13.94 -6.40 -14.54
N PRO A 297 13.14 -6.04 -15.55
CA PRO A 297 12.18 -6.95 -16.14
C PRO A 297 12.79 -8.29 -16.53
N GLY A 298 12.14 -9.38 -16.16
CA GLY A 298 12.62 -10.74 -16.37
C GLY A 298 13.39 -11.38 -15.21
N LYS A 299 13.80 -10.59 -14.20
CA LYS A 299 14.43 -11.11 -12.97
C LYS A 299 13.39 -11.63 -11.99
N LYS A 300 13.75 -12.67 -11.24
CA LYS A 300 12.95 -13.18 -10.13
C LYS A 300 13.24 -12.45 -8.84
N CYS A 301 12.22 -12.21 -8.02
CA CYS A 301 12.38 -11.62 -6.70
C CYS A 301 13.32 -12.44 -5.80
N SER A 302 13.22 -13.78 -5.85
CA SER A 302 14.10 -14.69 -5.10
C SER A 302 15.58 -14.58 -5.49
N ASP A 303 15.90 -14.26 -6.75
CA ASP A 303 17.29 -14.10 -7.19
C ASP A 303 17.88 -12.77 -6.71
N ILE A 304 17.09 -11.68 -6.77
CA ILE A 304 17.48 -10.39 -6.20
C ILE A 304 17.73 -10.52 -4.69
N PHE A 305 16.84 -11.22 -3.98
CA PHE A 305 17.04 -11.53 -2.56
C PHE A 305 18.38 -12.22 -2.30
N LYS A 306 18.72 -13.25 -3.07
CA LYS A 306 19.98 -14.00 -2.91
C LYS A 306 21.20 -13.11 -3.08
N SER A 307 21.19 -12.24 -4.12
CA SER A 307 22.29 -11.30 -4.37
C SER A 307 22.50 -10.33 -3.22
N MET A 308 21.43 -9.70 -2.73
CA MET A 308 21.48 -8.80 -1.58
C MET A 308 21.93 -9.51 -0.30
N ASN A 309 21.35 -10.69 -0.03
CA ASN A 309 21.67 -11.47 1.17
C ASN A 309 23.12 -11.96 1.22
N ASN A 310 23.71 -12.29 0.06
CA ASN A 310 25.12 -12.68 -0.01
C ASN A 310 26.06 -11.56 0.44
N ILE A 311 25.79 -10.31 0.09
CA ILE A 311 26.56 -9.14 0.53
C ILE A 311 26.43 -8.98 2.05
N LEU A 312 25.21 -9.01 2.58
CA LEU A 312 24.98 -8.86 4.02
C LEU A 312 25.64 -9.98 4.82
N LYS A 313 25.52 -11.23 4.39
CA LYS A 313 26.19 -12.38 5.04
C LYS A 313 27.71 -12.24 5.02
N SER A 314 28.30 -11.84 3.90
CA SER A 314 29.75 -11.62 3.77
C SER A 314 30.25 -10.51 4.69
N ALA A 315 29.41 -9.54 5.01
CA ALA A 315 29.71 -8.46 5.94
C ALA A 315 29.51 -8.84 7.42
N GLY A 316 29.00 -10.05 7.70
CA GLY A 316 28.80 -10.58 9.05
C GLY A 316 27.40 -10.42 9.60
N SER A 317 26.40 -10.22 8.74
CA SER A 317 24.98 -10.29 9.16
C SER A 317 24.67 -11.69 9.67
N ILE A 318 24.11 -11.74 10.88
CA ILE A 318 23.72 -13.01 11.52
C ILE A 318 22.37 -13.53 11.02
N GLY A 319 21.60 -12.66 10.32
CA GLY A 319 20.21 -12.93 9.98
C GLY A 319 19.35 -13.05 11.24
N ASN A 320 18.10 -12.74 11.14
CA ASN A 320 17.17 -12.83 12.27
C ASN A 320 15.80 -13.41 11.88
N GLY A 321 15.72 -14.03 10.69
CA GLY A 321 14.46 -14.54 10.17
C GLY A 321 13.52 -13.46 9.63
N VAL A 322 13.90 -12.20 9.60
CA VAL A 322 13.14 -11.13 8.92
C VAL A 322 13.14 -11.42 7.43
N GLY A 323 11.96 -11.66 6.89
CA GLY A 323 11.77 -12.47 5.69
C GLY A 323 12.09 -11.82 4.36
N ARG A 324 12.19 -10.48 4.24
CA ARG A 324 12.32 -9.83 2.92
C ARG A 324 13.29 -8.66 2.92
N MET A 325 13.87 -8.37 1.76
CA MET A 325 14.79 -7.26 1.51
C MET A 325 14.11 -6.05 0.85
N GLY A 326 12.83 -6.18 0.54
CA GLY A 326 12.03 -5.16 -0.08
C GLY A 326 10.66 -5.71 -0.49
N HIS A 327 9.79 -4.82 -0.94
CA HIS A 327 8.43 -5.15 -1.39
C HIS A 327 7.92 -4.13 -2.38
N GLY A 328 6.85 -4.47 -3.09
CA GLY A 328 6.10 -3.52 -3.89
C GLY A 328 5.30 -2.55 -3.03
N PHE A 329 4.88 -1.44 -3.61
CA PHE A 329 4.05 -0.42 -2.99
C PHE A 329 3.10 0.22 -4.01
N GLY A 330 2.09 0.93 -3.52
CA GLY A 330 1.08 1.56 -4.36
C GLY A 330 -0.01 2.23 -3.55
N LEU A 331 -1.25 1.77 -3.65
CA LEU A 331 -2.36 2.20 -2.79
C LEU A 331 -2.25 1.66 -1.36
N GLN A 332 -1.33 0.74 -1.11
CA GLN A 332 -0.93 0.30 0.22
C GLN A 332 0.57 0.49 0.37
N LEU A 333 1.01 0.68 1.62
CA LEU A 333 2.42 0.80 1.96
C LEU A 333 3.18 -0.45 1.50
N THR A 334 2.59 -1.62 1.72
CA THR A 334 3.14 -2.91 1.31
C THR A 334 2.19 -3.58 0.32
N GLU A 335 2.71 -3.91 -0.85
CA GLU A 335 2.05 -4.70 -1.90
C GLU A 335 2.99 -5.79 -2.41
N PRO A 336 2.48 -6.87 -3.01
CA PRO A 336 3.31 -7.78 -3.79
C PRO A 336 3.98 -7.07 -4.99
N PRO A 337 5.15 -7.59 -5.46
CA PRO A 337 5.86 -8.77 -4.96
C PRO A 337 6.74 -8.45 -3.74
N SER A 338 7.27 -9.48 -3.08
CA SER A 338 8.28 -9.33 -2.03
C SER A 338 9.65 -9.81 -2.51
N ILE A 339 10.69 -9.03 -2.24
CA ILE A 339 12.07 -9.46 -2.47
C ILE A 339 12.46 -10.40 -1.33
N MET A 340 12.10 -11.67 -1.49
CA MET A 340 12.30 -12.71 -0.47
C MET A 340 12.68 -14.05 -1.12
N LEU A 341 13.21 -14.97 -0.31
CA LEU A 341 13.77 -16.23 -0.81
C LEU A 341 12.77 -17.11 -1.58
N ASN A 342 11.50 -17.08 -1.19
CA ASN A 342 10.45 -17.96 -1.72
C ASN A 342 9.49 -17.25 -2.67
N ASP A 343 9.78 -16.00 -3.08
CA ASP A 343 8.96 -15.29 -4.05
C ASP A 343 9.55 -15.46 -5.47
N GLU A 344 8.91 -16.31 -6.26
CA GLU A 344 9.29 -16.61 -7.63
C GLU A 344 8.71 -15.64 -8.67
N THR A 345 8.10 -14.53 -8.21
CA THR A 345 7.55 -13.53 -9.12
C THR A 345 8.62 -12.96 -10.03
N ILE A 346 8.32 -12.97 -11.32
CA ILE A 346 9.18 -12.36 -12.34
C ILE A 346 8.79 -10.90 -12.50
N LEU A 347 9.75 -10.00 -12.32
CA LEU A 347 9.55 -8.57 -12.50
C LEU A 347 9.12 -8.25 -13.93
N LYS A 348 8.17 -7.34 -14.06
CA LYS A 348 7.64 -6.84 -15.33
C LYS A 348 7.70 -5.32 -15.38
N PRO A 349 7.75 -4.71 -16.59
CA PRO A 349 7.61 -3.26 -16.72
C PRO A 349 6.32 -2.77 -16.03
N GLY A 350 6.42 -1.66 -15.29
CA GLY A 350 5.31 -1.06 -14.55
C GLY A 350 5.10 -1.61 -13.13
N MET A 351 5.87 -2.59 -12.67
CA MET A 351 5.92 -2.94 -11.24
C MET A 351 6.68 -1.85 -10.45
N ALA A 352 6.19 -1.54 -9.25
CA ALA A 352 6.81 -0.58 -8.33
C ALA A 352 6.92 -1.20 -6.93
#